data_eeda252ce877f00fd9abf2d0be2aab73
#
_entry.id   eeda252ce877f00fd9abf2d0be2aab73
#
_cell.length_a   1.000
_cell.length_b   1.000
_cell.length_c   1.000
_cell.angle_alpha   90.00
_cell.angle_beta   90.00
_cell.angle_gamma   90.00
#
_symmetry.space_group_name_H-M   'P 1'
#
loop_
_entity.id
_entity.type
_entity.pdbx_description
1 polymer ?
#
loop_
_entity_poly.entity_id
_entity_poly.type
_entity_poly.pdbx_seq_one_letter_code
_entity_poly.pdbx_strand_id
1 'polypeptide(L)'
;AVRSRAVSIGKALGLPATLLDTVADAAAWHDVGKVDPRFQAMLWDGDRMSADLAAEPLAKSGMPAADLTRRRRALRASGLPHRARHEAWSEAVVERYLADQDSPYEGDKELLLHLIASHHGHARPLLPPVHDSAEHDLEAIIHGKNVQAPLPREVPLSSADRFSRLNQRYGRWGLASLESVVRCADMTISAEGS
;
A
#
# COMPACT_ATOMS: atom_id res chain seq x y z
N ALA A 1 -2.89 -13.22 -4.34
CA ALA A 1 -1.63 -13.63 -4.99
C ALA A 1 -0.43 -13.13 -4.17
N VAL A 2 -0.23 -11.80 -3.94
CA VAL A 2 0.95 -11.23 -3.26
C VAL A 2 1.11 -11.77 -1.84
N ARG A 3 0.02 -11.86 -1.05
CA ARG A 3 0.03 -12.48 0.30
C ARG A 3 0.63 -13.89 0.28
N SER A 4 0.16 -14.76 -0.61
CA SER A 4 0.65 -16.14 -0.68
C SER A 4 2.12 -16.21 -1.08
N ARG A 5 2.56 -15.33 -1.97
CA ARG A 5 3.97 -15.22 -2.37
C ARG A 5 4.85 -14.75 -1.20
N ALA A 6 4.41 -13.72 -0.45
CA ALA A 6 5.13 -13.24 0.73
C ALA A 6 5.27 -14.33 1.81
N VAL A 7 4.20 -15.10 2.06
CA VAL A 7 4.24 -16.26 2.96
C VAL A 7 5.25 -17.31 2.49
N SER A 8 5.27 -17.61 1.19
CA SER A 8 6.22 -18.58 0.61
C SER A 8 7.67 -18.12 0.81
N ILE A 9 7.97 -16.86 0.49
CA ILE A 9 9.31 -16.27 0.68
C ILE A 9 9.68 -16.28 2.17
N GLY A 10 8.80 -15.80 3.04
CA GLY A 10 9.05 -15.74 4.48
C GLY A 10 9.31 -17.12 5.10
N LYS A 11 8.57 -18.15 4.69
CA LYS A 11 8.81 -19.55 5.12
C LYS A 11 10.18 -20.05 4.66
N ALA A 12 10.56 -19.77 3.41
CA ALA A 12 11.86 -20.17 2.87
C ALA A 12 13.02 -19.47 3.61
N LEU A 13 12.79 -18.26 4.13
CA LEU A 13 13.76 -17.52 4.95
C LEU A 13 13.72 -17.92 6.44
N GLY A 14 12.83 -18.82 6.86
CA GLY A 14 12.70 -19.25 8.25
C GLY A 14 12.11 -18.20 9.18
N LEU A 15 11.26 -17.28 8.69
CA LEU A 15 10.62 -16.29 9.55
C LEU A 15 9.74 -16.95 10.60
N PRO A 16 9.78 -16.48 11.88
CA PRO A 16 8.85 -16.92 12.92
C PRO A 16 7.38 -16.67 12.53
N ALA A 17 6.47 -17.51 13.01
CA ALA A 17 5.06 -17.44 12.65
C ALA A 17 4.45 -16.04 12.87
N THR A 18 4.74 -15.40 14.00
CA THR A 18 4.25 -14.05 14.32
C THR A 18 4.69 -12.98 13.33
N LEU A 19 5.92 -13.04 12.82
CA LEU A 19 6.41 -12.14 11.77
C LEU A 19 5.83 -12.51 10.40
N LEU A 20 5.65 -13.81 10.16
CA LEU A 20 5.07 -14.30 8.91
C LEU A 20 3.64 -13.82 8.72
N ASP A 21 2.82 -13.82 9.79
CA ASP A 21 1.45 -13.31 9.75
C ASP A 21 1.42 -11.80 9.48
N THR A 22 2.26 -11.02 10.15
CA THR A 22 2.37 -9.57 9.91
C THR A 22 2.81 -9.25 8.48
N VAL A 23 3.80 -9.97 7.95
CA VAL A 23 4.27 -9.82 6.56
C VAL A 23 3.19 -10.22 5.56
N ALA A 24 2.43 -11.28 5.85
CA ALA A 24 1.32 -11.74 5.03
C ALA A 24 0.20 -10.68 4.94
N ASP A 25 -0.14 -10.06 6.06
CA ASP A 25 -1.17 -9.02 6.12
C ASP A 25 -0.68 -7.71 5.46
N ALA A 26 0.59 -7.34 5.66
CA ALA A 26 1.19 -6.24 4.93
C ALA A 26 1.12 -6.47 3.41
N ALA A 27 1.45 -7.67 2.96
CA ALA A 27 1.37 -8.06 1.54
C ALA A 27 -0.08 -8.15 1.01
N ALA A 28 -1.07 -8.36 1.88
CA ALA A 28 -2.48 -8.32 1.50
C ALA A 28 -2.99 -6.89 1.30
N TRP A 29 -2.52 -5.95 2.13
CA TRP A 29 -3.10 -4.60 2.23
C TRP A 29 -2.21 -3.49 1.68
N HIS A 30 -0.99 -3.80 1.17
CA HIS A 30 -0.05 -2.78 0.67
C HIS A 30 -0.64 -1.85 -0.40
N ASP A 31 -1.56 -2.38 -1.19
CA ASP A 31 -2.18 -1.71 -2.33
C ASP A 31 -3.62 -1.20 -2.06
N VAL A 32 -4.13 -1.34 -0.84
CA VAL A 32 -5.52 -0.96 -0.53
C VAL A 32 -5.82 0.51 -0.82
N GLY A 33 -4.85 1.39 -0.76
CA GLY A 33 -4.98 2.79 -1.13
C GLY A 33 -5.24 3.05 -2.63
N LYS A 34 -5.07 2.04 -3.49
CA LYS A 34 -5.45 2.14 -4.91
C LYS A 34 -6.95 2.24 -5.16
N VAL A 35 -7.78 2.06 -4.10
CA VAL A 35 -9.24 2.29 -4.18
C VAL A 35 -9.61 3.75 -4.41
N ASP A 36 -8.71 4.72 -4.24
CA ASP A 36 -8.96 6.12 -4.59
C ASP A 36 -9.56 6.22 -6.00
N PRO A 37 -10.72 6.88 -6.18
CA PRO A 37 -11.40 6.93 -7.49
C PRO A 37 -10.53 7.50 -8.61
N ARG A 38 -9.63 8.43 -8.28
CA ARG A 38 -8.69 9.01 -9.26
C ARG A 38 -7.60 8.00 -9.63
N PHE A 39 -7.17 7.17 -8.63
CA PHE A 39 -6.22 6.09 -8.92
C PHE A 39 -6.87 5.04 -9.81
N GLN A 40 -8.10 4.66 -9.53
CA GLN A 40 -8.86 3.76 -10.38
C GLN A 40 -9.06 4.34 -11.79
N ALA A 41 -9.47 5.60 -11.93
CA ALA A 41 -9.58 6.26 -13.23
C ALA A 41 -8.24 6.20 -14.00
N MET A 42 -7.10 6.42 -13.33
CA MET A 42 -5.79 6.29 -13.96
C MET A 42 -5.52 4.86 -14.45
N LEU A 43 -5.89 3.84 -13.69
CA LEU A 43 -5.75 2.43 -14.09
C LEU A 43 -6.65 2.07 -15.27
N TRP A 44 -7.82 2.73 -15.39
CA TRP A 44 -8.76 2.66 -16.50
C TRP A 44 -8.42 3.63 -17.65
N ASP A 45 -7.14 3.94 -17.89
CA ASP A 45 -6.66 4.80 -18.97
C ASP A 45 -7.20 6.25 -18.93
N GLY A 46 -7.54 6.73 -17.75
CA GLY A 46 -8.13 8.04 -17.50
C GLY A 46 -9.66 8.07 -17.63
N ASP A 47 -10.29 6.94 -17.86
CA ASP A 47 -11.74 6.81 -17.97
C ASP A 47 -12.39 6.63 -16.58
N ARG A 48 -12.90 7.73 -16.04
CA ARG A 48 -13.60 7.75 -14.75
C ARG A 48 -14.92 6.96 -14.78
N MET A 49 -15.66 7.06 -15.90
CA MET A 49 -16.94 6.38 -16.00
C MET A 49 -16.78 4.86 -15.95
N SER A 50 -15.82 4.33 -16.70
CA SER A 50 -15.51 2.90 -16.64
C SER A 50 -15.01 2.46 -15.27
N ALA A 51 -14.23 3.30 -14.59
CA ALA A 51 -13.76 3.04 -13.22
C ALA A 51 -14.93 2.99 -12.22
N ASP A 52 -15.85 3.94 -12.30
CA ASP A 52 -17.02 4.05 -11.39
C ASP A 52 -18.06 2.94 -11.61
N LEU A 53 -18.16 2.42 -12.83
CA LEU A 53 -19.06 1.32 -13.20
C LEU A 53 -18.44 -0.08 -12.97
N ALA A 54 -17.16 -0.16 -12.66
CA ALA A 54 -16.49 -1.44 -12.46
C ALA A 54 -17.00 -2.14 -11.19
N ALA A 55 -17.29 -3.43 -11.30
CA ALA A 55 -17.75 -4.23 -10.14
C ALA A 55 -16.66 -4.40 -9.07
N GLU A 56 -15.40 -4.37 -9.47
CA GLU A 56 -14.24 -4.50 -8.58
C GLU A 56 -13.12 -3.53 -9.02
N PRO A 57 -12.34 -3.00 -8.06
CA PRO A 57 -11.22 -2.12 -8.39
C PRO A 57 -10.10 -2.89 -9.09
N LEU A 58 -9.46 -2.24 -10.06
CA LEU A 58 -8.28 -2.78 -10.74
C LEU A 58 -7.05 -2.72 -9.81
N ALA A 59 -6.31 -3.81 -9.75
CA ALA A 59 -5.00 -3.85 -9.11
C ALA A 59 -3.90 -3.31 -10.05
N LYS A 60 -4.08 -3.43 -11.37
CA LYS A 60 -3.09 -3.08 -12.40
C LYS A 60 -3.78 -2.55 -13.66
N SER A 61 -3.15 -1.58 -14.30
CA SER A 61 -3.59 -1.04 -15.59
C SER A 61 -3.32 -2.03 -16.72
N GLY A 62 -4.22 -2.10 -17.70
CA GLY A 62 -3.99 -2.78 -18.98
C GLY A 62 -3.12 -2.01 -19.97
N MET A 63 -2.61 -0.81 -19.60
CA MET A 63 -1.75 -0.02 -20.47
C MET A 63 -0.35 -0.64 -20.59
N PRO A 64 0.21 -0.74 -21.81
CA PRO A 64 1.59 -1.18 -21.98
C PRO A 64 2.57 -0.33 -21.18
N ALA A 65 3.53 -0.96 -20.49
CA ALA A 65 4.51 -0.24 -19.68
C ALA A 65 5.36 0.74 -20.50
N ALA A 66 5.62 0.43 -21.76
CA ALA A 66 6.39 1.25 -22.68
C ALA A 66 5.63 2.47 -23.23
N ASP A 67 4.29 2.50 -23.14
CA ASP A 67 3.49 3.63 -23.63
C ASP A 67 3.41 4.76 -22.61
N LEU A 68 4.51 5.47 -22.47
CA LEU A 68 4.62 6.61 -21.55
C LEU A 68 3.66 7.76 -21.90
N THR A 69 3.32 7.93 -23.17
CA THR A 69 2.41 9.00 -23.62
C THR A 69 0.99 8.70 -23.14
N ARG A 70 0.51 7.48 -23.33
CA ARG A 70 -0.80 7.03 -22.86
C ARG A 70 -0.91 7.12 -21.32
N ARG A 71 0.12 6.65 -20.62
CA ARG A 71 0.17 6.72 -19.15
C ARG A 71 0.14 8.17 -18.63
N ARG A 72 0.87 9.11 -19.27
CA ARG A 72 0.83 10.53 -18.90
C ARG A 72 -0.55 11.15 -19.17
N ARG A 73 -1.21 10.77 -20.27
CA ARG A 73 -2.56 11.22 -20.58
C ARG A 73 -3.55 10.70 -19.53
N ALA A 74 -3.52 9.42 -19.21
CA ALA A 74 -4.35 8.81 -18.19
C ALA A 74 -4.16 9.47 -16.82
N LEU A 75 -2.92 9.71 -16.39
CA LEU A 75 -2.61 10.42 -15.17
C LEU A 75 -3.21 11.84 -15.12
N ARG A 76 -3.13 12.59 -16.22
CA ARG A 76 -3.73 13.94 -16.27
C ARG A 76 -5.26 13.88 -16.23
N ALA A 77 -5.87 12.95 -16.96
CA ALA A 77 -7.32 12.80 -17.03
C ALA A 77 -7.91 12.33 -15.71
N SER A 78 -7.19 11.52 -14.94
CA SER A 78 -7.64 10.99 -13.64
C SER A 78 -7.74 12.07 -12.56
N GLY A 79 -6.97 13.14 -12.63
CA GLY A 79 -6.88 14.17 -11.59
C GLY A 79 -6.05 13.74 -10.38
N LEU A 80 -5.23 12.69 -10.52
CA LEU A 80 -4.27 12.32 -9.49
C LEU A 80 -3.22 13.44 -9.31
N PRO A 81 -2.82 13.74 -8.07
CA PRO A 81 -1.73 14.68 -7.84
C PRO A 81 -0.41 14.12 -8.41
N HIS A 82 0.48 15.02 -8.78
CA HIS A 82 1.80 14.62 -9.24
C HIS A 82 2.52 13.84 -8.15
N ARG A 83 3.03 12.66 -8.48
CA ARG A 83 3.69 11.74 -7.54
C ARG A 83 2.77 11.23 -6.43
N ALA A 84 1.47 11.04 -6.74
CA ALA A 84 0.56 10.37 -5.81
C ALA A 84 1.19 9.11 -5.19
N ARG A 85 0.95 8.93 -3.91
CA ARG A 85 1.57 7.86 -3.09
C ARG A 85 0.47 6.98 -2.51
N HIS A 86 0.06 5.96 -3.28
CA HIS A 86 -0.93 5.01 -2.76
C HIS A 86 -0.44 4.24 -1.53
N GLU A 87 0.87 4.11 -1.33
CA GLU A 87 1.44 3.55 -0.11
C GLU A 87 1.09 4.36 1.14
N ALA A 88 1.05 5.70 1.05
CA ALA A 88 0.58 6.56 2.14
C ALA A 88 -0.93 6.40 2.38
N TRP A 89 -1.69 6.24 1.31
CA TRP A 89 -3.14 6.02 1.38
C TRP A 89 -3.46 4.64 1.95
N SER A 90 -2.70 3.61 1.57
CA SER A 90 -2.82 2.27 2.15
C SER A 90 -2.51 2.29 3.64
N GLU A 91 -1.44 2.99 4.04
CA GLU A 91 -1.09 3.18 5.45
C GLU A 91 -2.23 3.84 6.22
N ALA A 92 -2.80 4.95 5.72
CA ALA A 92 -3.88 5.68 6.37
C ALA A 92 -5.15 4.82 6.56
N VAL A 93 -5.54 4.06 5.55
CA VAL A 93 -6.69 3.15 5.64
C VAL A 93 -6.45 2.05 6.68
N VAL A 94 -5.27 1.43 6.67
CA VAL A 94 -4.95 0.36 7.63
C VAL A 94 -4.77 0.93 9.04
N GLU A 95 -4.16 2.09 9.22
CA GLU A 95 -4.07 2.77 10.52
C GLU A 95 -5.46 3.05 11.10
N ARG A 96 -6.41 3.51 10.26
CA ARG A 96 -7.79 3.72 10.68
C ARG A 96 -8.47 2.41 11.09
N TYR A 97 -8.27 1.33 10.32
CA TYR A 97 -8.74 0.00 10.68
C TYR A 97 -8.19 -0.48 12.04
N LEU A 98 -6.90 -0.28 12.28
CA LEU A 98 -6.23 -0.69 13.53
C LEU A 98 -6.62 0.16 14.75
N ALA A 99 -7.11 1.39 14.53
CA ALA A 99 -7.59 2.28 15.58
C ALA A 99 -9.02 1.93 16.05
N ASP A 100 -9.75 1.12 15.30
CA ASP A 100 -11.07 0.62 15.70
C ASP A 100 -10.91 -0.32 16.89
N GLN A 101 -11.71 -0.10 17.96
CA GLN A 101 -11.69 -0.93 19.16
C GLN A 101 -12.11 -2.39 18.88
N ASP A 102 -12.94 -2.58 17.86
CA ASP A 102 -13.39 -3.90 17.40
C ASP A 102 -12.46 -4.52 16.35
N SER A 103 -11.27 -3.98 16.14
CA SER A 103 -10.29 -4.56 15.21
C SER A 103 -9.74 -5.87 15.77
N PRO A 104 -9.91 -7.00 15.08
CA PRO A 104 -9.41 -8.30 15.52
C PRO A 104 -7.90 -8.49 15.31
N TYR A 105 -7.18 -7.44 14.89
CA TYR A 105 -5.77 -7.57 14.56
C TYR A 105 -4.88 -7.67 15.82
N GLU A 106 -4.21 -8.80 15.98
CA GLU A 106 -3.34 -9.12 17.13
C GLU A 106 -1.84 -9.04 16.81
N GLY A 107 -1.46 -8.77 15.55
CA GLY A 107 -0.06 -8.71 15.11
C GLY A 107 0.67 -7.43 15.51
N ASP A 108 1.92 -7.30 15.06
CA ASP A 108 2.73 -6.09 15.26
C ASP A 108 2.20 -4.94 14.37
N LYS A 109 1.39 -4.05 14.97
CA LYS A 109 0.76 -2.91 14.26
C LYS A 109 1.79 -1.93 13.68
N GLU A 110 2.88 -1.68 14.41
CA GLU A 110 3.93 -0.76 13.94
C GLU A 110 4.68 -1.34 12.73
N LEU A 111 5.02 -2.62 12.78
CA LEU A 111 5.67 -3.31 11.68
C LEU A 111 4.73 -3.38 10.47
N LEU A 112 3.47 -3.73 10.67
CA LEU A 112 2.47 -3.79 9.60
C LEU A 112 2.39 -2.47 8.83
N LEU A 113 2.16 -1.34 9.53
CA LEU A 113 2.05 -0.01 8.93
C LEU A 113 3.34 0.38 8.20
N HIS A 114 4.50 0.08 8.80
CA HIS A 114 5.78 0.36 8.18
C HIS A 114 5.99 -0.44 6.88
N LEU A 115 5.69 -1.73 6.88
CA LEU A 115 5.84 -2.58 5.68
C LEU A 115 4.92 -2.10 4.55
N ILE A 116 3.69 -1.67 4.87
CA ILE A 116 2.77 -1.07 3.90
C ILE A 116 3.34 0.22 3.34
N ALA A 117 3.80 1.15 4.18
CA ALA A 117 4.34 2.43 3.72
C ALA A 117 5.64 2.28 2.93
N SER A 118 6.44 1.24 3.20
CA SER A 118 7.79 1.08 2.64
C SER A 118 7.88 0.15 1.42
N HIS A 119 6.78 -0.48 0.97
CA HIS A 119 6.84 -1.51 -0.08
C HIS A 119 7.41 -1.02 -1.43
N HIS A 120 7.39 0.30 -1.69
CA HIS A 120 8.10 0.92 -2.83
C HIS A 120 9.51 1.44 -2.50
N GLY A 121 10.03 1.16 -1.30
CA GLY A 121 11.36 1.57 -0.87
C GLY A 121 11.45 2.98 -0.32
N HIS A 122 10.31 3.62 -0.03
CA HIS A 122 10.20 4.89 0.69
C HIS A 122 9.91 4.67 2.19
N ALA A 123 9.47 5.70 2.92
CA ALA A 123 9.18 5.66 4.35
C ALA A 123 10.37 5.23 5.26
N ARG A 124 11.58 5.60 4.87
CA ARG A 124 12.81 5.29 5.61
C ARG A 124 13.62 6.57 5.88
N PRO A 125 13.21 7.42 6.82
CA PRO A 125 12.07 7.24 7.75
C PRO A 125 10.73 7.80 7.27
N LEU A 126 10.70 8.66 6.26
CA LEU A 126 9.49 9.37 5.82
C LEU A 126 9.15 9.09 4.36
N LEU A 127 7.87 9.14 4.05
CA LEU A 127 7.39 9.21 2.67
C LEU A 127 7.67 10.62 2.10
N PRO A 128 7.99 10.73 0.80
CA PRO A 128 8.07 12.03 0.16
C PRO A 128 6.72 12.76 0.23
N PRO A 129 6.69 14.06 0.58
CA PRO A 129 5.45 14.81 0.67
C PRO A 129 4.79 14.94 -0.71
N VAL A 130 3.46 14.88 -0.74
CA VAL A 130 2.64 15.08 -1.93
C VAL A 130 1.60 16.15 -1.61
N HIS A 131 1.55 17.20 -2.43
CA HIS A 131 0.48 18.17 -2.31
C HIS A 131 -0.77 17.62 -3.02
N ASP A 132 -1.83 17.41 -2.25
CA ASP A 132 -3.13 16.97 -2.72
C ASP A 132 -4.20 17.93 -2.20
N SER A 133 -4.94 18.55 -3.12
CA SER A 133 -6.05 19.47 -2.78
C SER A 133 -7.40 18.78 -2.68
N ALA A 134 -7.46 17.47 -2.90
CA ALA A 134 -8.72 16.73 -2.81
C ALA A 134 -9.21 16.63 -1.36
N GLU A 135 -10.53 16.66 -1.20
CA GLU A 135 -11.21 16.61 0.10
C GLU A 135 -12.24 15.48 0.12
N HIS A 136 -11.77 14.25 -0.07
CA HIS A 136 -12.61 13.07 0.06
C HIS A 136 -11.94 12.03 0.94
N ASP A 137 -12.72 11.12 1.49
CA ASP A 137 -12.23 9.98 2.25
C ASP A 137 -11.93 8.81 1.30
N LEU A 138 -10.96 8.01 1.69
CA LEU A 138 -10.72 6.70 1.10
C LEU A 138 -11.69 5.70 1.73
N GLU A 139 -12.36 4.91 0.90
CA GLU A 139 -13.26 3.84 1.36
C GLU A 139 -12.72 2.50 0.91
N ALA A 140 -12.49 1.60 1.85
CA ALA A 140 -11.97 0.26 1.56
C ALA A 140 -12.57 -0.80 2.47
N ILE A 141 -12.55 -2.05 2.02
CA ILE A 141 -12.98 -3.20 2.83
C ILE A 141 -11.74 -3.93 3.34
N ILE A 142 -11.59 -4.01 4.66
CA ILE A 142 -10.55 -4.80 5.33
C ILE A 142 -11.22 -5.81 6.25
N HIS A 143 -10.96 -7.10 6.04
CA HIS A 143 -11.59 -8.20 6.79
C HIS A 143 -13.13 -8.08 6.86
N GLY A 144 -13.77 -7.66 5.76
CA GLY A 144 -15.23 -7.50 5.69
C GLY A 144 -15.78 -6.25 6.36
N LYS A 145 -14.94 -5.41 6.99
CA LYS A 145 -15.31 -4.11 7.54
C LYS A 145 -15.10 -3.01 6.50
N ASN A 146 -16.08 -2.13 6.34
CA ASN A 146 -15.90 -0.89 5.59
C ASN A 146 -15.10 0.10 6.45
N VAL A 147 -13.99 0.59 5.90
CA VAL A 147 -13.07 1.53 6.56
C VAL A 147 -13.06 2.81 5.76
N GLN A 148 -13.39 3.92 6.41
CA GLN A 148 -13.27 5.27 5.86
C GLN A 148 -12.07 5.98 6.51
N ALA A 149 -11.15 6.47 5.70
CA ALA A 149 -9.97 7.18 6.15
C ALA A 149 -9.79 8.47 5.35
N PRO A 150 -9.52 9.62 6.00
CA PRO A 150 -9.21 10.84 5.29
C PRO A 150 -7.92 10.69 4.47
N LEU A 151 -7.87 11.34 3.31
CA LEU A 151 -6.62 11.45 2.56
C LEU A 151 -5.54 12.11 3.41
N PRO A 152 -4.35 11.51 3.56
CA PRO A 152 -3.26 12.11 4.30
C PRO A 152 -2.77 13.37 3.56
N ARG A 153 -2.86 14.52 4.24
CA ARG A 153 -2.43 15.84 3.71
C ARG A 153 -0.98 16.16 4.05
N GLU A 154 -0.48 15.55 5.11
CA GLU A 154 0.86 15.76 5.63
C GLU A 154 1.58 14.43 5.84
N VAL A 155 2.90 14.47 5.80
CA VAL A 155 3.71 13.31 6.17
C VAL A 155 3.71 13.20 7.70
N PRO A 156 3.16 12.14 8.29
CA PRO A 156 3.11 12.02 9.73
C PRO A 156 4.52 11.81 10.30
N LEU A 157 4.96 12.72 11.18
CA LEU A 157 6.25 12.58 11.86
C LEU A 157 6.34 11.32 12.72
N SER A 158 5.21 10.78 13.15
CA SER A 158 5.08 9.48 13.83
C SER A 158 5.71 8.33 13.02
N SER A 159 5.77 8.43 11.69
CA SER A 159 6.44 7.46 10.83
C SER A 159 7.95 7.40 11.10
N ALA A 160 8.60 8.53 11.38
CA ALA A 160 10.03 8.56 11.72
C ALA A 160 10.32 7.90 13.08
N ASP A 161 9.47 8.18 14.07
CA ASP A 161 9.57 7.56 15.39
C ASP A 161 9.32 6.05 15.30
N ARG A 162 8.32 5.62 14.54
CA ARG A 162 8.03 4.21 14.25
C ARG A 162 9.24 3.52 13.60
N PHE A 163 9.82 4.12 12.57
CA PHE A 163 11.01 3.59 11.91
C PHE A 163 12.19 3.45 12.89
N SER A 164 12.39 4.42 13.78
CA SER A 164 13.42 4.36 14.81
C SER A 164 13.21 3.19 15.78
N ARG A 165 11.97 3.04 16.31
CA ARG A 165 11.63 1.91 17.22
C ARG A 165 11.79 0.55 16.54
N LEU A 166 11.37 0.43 15.27
CA LEU A 166 11.52 -0.82 14.51
C LEU A 166 12.98 -1.16 14.24
N ASN A 167 13.83 -0.17 13.96
CA ASN A 167 15.29 -0.39 13.85
C ASN A 167 15.92 -0.84 15.16
N GLN A 168 15.45 -0.35 16.30
CA GLN A 168 15.91 -0.82 17.62
C GLN A 168 15.47 -2.27 17.88
N ARG A 169 14.26 -2.65 17.47
CA ARG A 169 13.66 -3.98 17.69
C ARG A 169 14.24 -5.05 16.76
N TYR A 170 14.35 -4.76 15.47
CA TYR A 170 14.72 -5.74 14.44
C TYR A 170 16.15 -5.57 13.92
N GLY A 171 16.81 -4.46 14.26
CA GLY A 171 18.05 -4.05 13.63
C GLY A 171 17.84 -3.55 12.18
N ARG A 172 18.81 -2.82 11.65
CA ARG A 172 18.71 -2.25 10.30
C ARG A 172 18.55 -3.30 9.20
N TRP A 173 19.29 -4.39 9.32
CA TRP A 173 19.25 -5.49 8.33
C TRP A 173 18.02 -6.38 8.48
N GLY A 174 17.58 -6.63 9.72
CA GLY A 174 16.36 -7.38 9.98
C GLY A 174 15.13 -6.66 9.43
N LEU A 175 14.99 -5.35 9.69
CA LEU A 175 13.90 -4.55 9.16
C LEU A 175 13.95 -4.49 7.62
N ALA A 176 15.12 -4.25 7.02
CA ALA A 176 15.29 -4.24 5.57
C ALA A 176 14.96 -5.59 4.92
N SER A 177 15.25 -6.70 5.60
CA SER A 177 14.88 -8.05 5.12
C SER A 177 13.36 -8.23 5.11
N LEU A 178 12.64 -7.80 6.16
CA LEU A 178 11.18 -7.87 6.21
C LEU A 178 10.52 -7.01 5.13
N GLU A 179 11.00 -5.78 4.91
CA GLU A 179 10.57 -4.92 3.80
C GLU A 179 10.78 -5.59 2.44
N SER A 180 11.93 -6.25 2.27
CA SER A 180 12.29 -6.94 1.02
C SER A 180 11.34 -8.11 0.72
N VAL A 181 10.83 -8.82 1.73
CA VAL A 181 9.87 -9.92 1.52
C VAL A 181 8.60 -9.41 0.86
N VAL A 182 8.02 -8.32 1.38
CA VAL A 182 6.79 -7.73 0.82
C VAL A 182 7.05 -7.21 -0.59
N ARG A 183 8.13 -6.45 -0.78
CA ARG A 183 8.49 -5.87 -2.07
C ARG A 183 8.78 -6.93 -3.13
N CYS A 184 9.55 -7.97 -2.82
CA CYS A 184 9.85 -9.05 -3.76
C CYS A 184 8.59 -9.83 -4.13
N ALA A 185 7.68 -10.06 -3.17
CA ALA A 185 6.41 -10.72 -3.43
C ALA A 185 5.56 -9.92 -4.42
N ASP A 186 5.42 -8.60 -4.20
CA ASP A 186 4.70 -7.71 -5.10
C ASP A 186 5.33 -7.67 -6.49
N MET A 187 6.65 -7.44 -6.59
CA MET A 187 7.37 -7.39 -7.87
C MET A 187 7.23 -8.68 -8.67
N THR A 188 7.32 -9.84 -8.00
CA THR A 188 7.20 -11.15 -8.66
C THR A 188 5.80 -11.34 -9.24
N ILE A 189 4.77 -11.09 -8.46
CA ILE A 189 3.37 -11.22 -8.92
C ILE A 189 3.07 -10.19 -10.02
N SER A 190 3.60 -8.98 -9.90
CA SER A 190 3.46 -7.96 -10.93
C SER A 190 4.12 -8.35 -12.25
N ALA A 191 5.24 -9.07 -12.21
CA ALA A 191 5.91 -9.57 -13.41
C ALA A 191 5.17 -10.77 -14.04
N GLU A 192 4.61 -11.69 -13.22
CA GLU A 192 3.85 -12.85 -13.71
C GLU A 192 2.51 -12.47 -14.37
N GLY A 193 1.93 -11.34 -14.02
CA GLY A 193 0.66 -10.82 -14.58
C GLY A 193 0.83 -9.83 -15.73
N SER A 194 2.01 -9.80 -16.38
CA SER A 194 2.36 -8.82 -17.43
C SER A 194 2.29 -9.44 -18.81
#